data_fa92b2dc546499b639b9e98fe3fe472b
#
_entry.id   fa92b2dc546499b639b9e98fe3fe472b
#
_cell.length_a   1.000
_cell.length_b   1.000
_cell.length_c   1.000
_cell.angle_alpha   90.00
_cell.angle_beta   90.00
_cell.angle_gamma   90.00
#
_symmetry.space_group_name_H-M   'P 1'
#
loop_
_entity.id
_entity.type
_entity.pdbx_description
1 polymer ?
#
loop_
_entity_poly.entity_id
_entity_poly.type
_entity_poly.pdbx_seq_one_letter_code
_entity_poly.pdbx_strand_id
1 'polypeptide(L)'
;MAAEGERVHVFTHLSHVYGEGSSIYTTYVFRPAADYPATLARWKALKHVASQTIVDNHGTISHQHGVGKDHAPYLLREKGALAMDTLQALSKHFDPAGRLNPGTLLPE
;
A
#
# COMPACT_ATOMS: atom_id res chain seq x y z
N MET A 1 4.05 18.01 -2.71
CA MET A 1 3.80 18.33 -4.15
C MET A 1 3.22 19.73 -4.31
N ALA A 2 2.12 20.12 -3.66
CA ALA A 2 1.64 21.50 -3.73
C ALA A 2 2.68 22.54 -3.24
N ALA A 3 3.45 22.21 -2.21
CA ALA A 3 4.54 23.03 -1.71
C ALA A 3 5.70 23.22 -2.70
N GLU A 4 5.81 22.36 -3.72
CA GLU A 4 6.83 22.43 -4.76
C GLU A 4 6.29 23.04 -6.08
N GLY A 5 5.00 23.47 -6.09
CA GLY A 5 4.33 23.96 -7.29
C GLY A 5 4.06 22.88 -8.37
N GLU A 6 4.26 21.60 -8.02
CA GLU A 6 4.07 20.49 -8.95
C GLU A 6 2.62 20.01 -9.00
N ARG A 7 2.20 19.56 -10.17
CA ARG A 7 0.85 19.03 -10.42
C ARG A 7 0.87 17.51 -10.46
N VAL A 8 -0.17 16.92 -9.90
CA VAL A 8 -0.46 15.49 -10.01
C VAL A 8 -1.79 15.33 -10.71
N HIS A 9 -1.83 14.53 -11.76
CA HIS A 9 -3.08 14.11 -12.39
C HIS A 9 -3.54 12.82 -11.73
N VAL A 10 -4.78 12.80 -11.29
CA VAL A 10 -5.38 11.65 -10.61
C VAL A 10 -6.58 11.18 -11.45
N PHE A 11 -6.58 9.89 -11.77
CA PHE A 11 -7.65 9.24 -12.50
C PHE A 11 -8.21 8.12 -11.62
N THR A 12 -9.52 8.01 -11.57
CA THR A 12 -10.17 6.98 -10.76
C THR A 12 -11.28 6.31 -11.56
N HIS A 13 -11.35 4.98 -11.49
CA HIS A 13 -12.45 4.22 -12.05
C HIS A 13 -12.81 3.04 -11.13
N LEU A 14 -14.01 2.51 -11.32
CA LEU A 14 -14.48 1.31 -10.66
C LEU A 14 -13.98 0.10 -11.47
N SER A 15 -12.98 -0.60 -10.97
CA SER A 15 -12.38 -1.73 -11.69
C SER A 15 -13.18 -3.03 -11.55
N HIS A 16 -13.79 -3.24 -10.38
CA HIS A 16 -14.65 -4.39 -10.10
C HIS A 16 -15.86 -3.90 -9.33
N VAL A 17 -17.03 -4.46 -9.67
CA VAL A 17 -18.30 -4.16 -9.01
C VAL A 17 -18.83 -5.43 -8.39
N TYR A 18 -19.16 -5.38 -7.11
CA TYR A 18 -19.69 -6.46 -6.31
C TYR A 18 -21.08 -6.09 -5.79
N GLY A 19 -21.83 -7.05 -5.27
CA GLY A 19 -23.15 -6.78 -4.69
C GLY A 19 -23.14 -5.79 -3.53
N GLU A 20 -22.05 -5.75 -2.76
CA GLU A 20 -21.93 -4.91 -1.57
C GLU A 20 -20.87 -3.80 -1.69
N GLY A 21 -20.32 -3.58 -2.88
CA GLY A 21 -19.31 -2.55 -3.06
C GLY A 21 -18.59 -2.62 -4.39
N SER A 22 -17.51 -1.89 -4.48
CA SER A 22 -16.69 -1.82 -5.68
C SER A 22 -15.23 -1.59 -5.34
N SER A 23 -14.32 -2.11 -6.16
CA SER A 23 -12.93 -1.70 -6.07
C SER A 23 -12.70 -0.42 -6.86
N ILE A 24 -12.13 0.56 -6.18
CA ILE A 24 -11.74 1.85 -6.74
C ILE A 24 -10.27 1.74 -7.18
N TYR A 25 -10.03 1.82 -8.49
CA TYR A 25 -8.68 1.83 -9.02
C TYR A 25 -8.25 3.27 -9.31
N THR A 26 -7.23 3.72 -8.59
CA THR A 26 -6.72 5.08 -8.73
C THR A 26 -5.31 5.07 -9.31
N THR A 27 -5.14 5.79 -10.41
CA THR A 27 -3.84 6.04 -11.03
C THR A 27 -3.48 7.50 -10.85
N TYR A 28 -2.25 7.77 -10.47
CA TYR A 28 -1.72 9.12 -10.42
C TYR A 28 -0.47 9.26 -11.28
N VAL A 29 -0.40 10.35 -12.03
CA VAL A 29 0.71 10.69 -12.92
C VAL A 29 1.30 12.01 -12.49
N PHE A 30 2.59 12.06 -12.36
CA PHE A 30 3.33 13.25 -11.94
C PHE A 30 4.63 13.40 -12.73
N ARG A 31 5.16 14.62 -12.78
CA ARG A 31 6.42 14.90 -13.44
C ARG A 31 7.58 14.32 -12.62
N PRO A 32 8.55 13.62 -13.25
CA PRO A 32 9.77 13.24 -12.55
C PRO A 32 10.52 14.49 -12.04
N ALA A 33 11.26 14.33 -10.97
CA ALA A 33 12.15 15.36 -10.44
C ALA A 33 13.45 15.44 -11.26
N ALA A 34 14.41 16.26 -10.83
CA ALA A 34 15.65 16.49 -11.55
C ALA A 34 16.55 15.23 -11.69
N ASP A 35 16.42 14.30 -10.74
CA ASP A 35 17.16 13.05 -10.74
C ASP A 35 16.33 11.88 -10.20
N TYR A 36 16.90 10.67 -10.28
CA TYR A 36 16.23 9.45 -9.81
C TYR A 36 15.96 9.45 -8.30
N PRO A 37 16.91 9.77 -7.41
CA PRO A 37 16.64 9.81 -5.97
C PRO A 37 15.50 10.76 -5.60
N ALA A 38 15.46 11.96 -6.17
CA ALA A 38 14.39 12.93 -5.93
C ALA A 38 13.03 12.45 -6.50
N THR A 39 13.05 11.82 -7.67
CA THR A 39 11.84 11.21 -8.25
C THR A 39 11.30 10.09 -7.37
N LEU A 40 12.18 9.22 -6.85
CA LEU A 40 11.80 8.13 -5.94
C LEU A 40 11.25 8.68 -4.62
N ALA A 41 11.84 9.72 -4.07
CA ALA A 41 11.33 10.37 -2.85
C ALA A 41 9.93 10.96 -3.08
N ARG A 42 9.71 11.61 -4.22
CA ARG A 42 8.40 12.14 -4.63
C ARG A 42 7.36 11.03 -4.77
N TRP A 43 7.72 9.91 -5.43
CA TRP A 43 6.85 8.74 -5.54
C TRP A 43 6.50 8.16 -4.19
N LYS A 44 7.48 7.98 -3.30
CA LYS A 44 7.26 7.45 -1.93
C LYS A 44 6.32 8.35 -1.14
N ALA A 45 6.46 9.66 -1.22
CA ALA A 45 5.58 10.60 -0.54
C ALA A 45 4.13 10.50 -1.06
N LEU A 46 3.93 10.44 -2.37
CA LEU A 46 2.60 10.24 -2.97
C LEU A 46 1.99 8.90 -2.57
N LYS A 47 2.77 7.82 -2.68
CA LYS A 47 2.35 6.47 -2.30
C LYS A 47 1.94 6.41 -0.83
N HIS A 48 2.71 7.04 0.06
CA HIS A 48 2.40 7.08 1.49
C HIS A 48 1.05 7.78 1.74
N VAL A 49 0.85 8.98 1.20
CA VAL A 49 -0.39 9.75 1.39
C VAL A 49 -1.58 8.98 0.82
N ALA A 50 -1.46 8.41 -0.38
CA ALA A 50 -2.52 7.62 -0.99
C ALA A 50 -2.87 6.38 -0.14
N SER A 51 -1.86 5.63 0.30
CA SER A 51 -2.05 4.44 1.15
C SER A 51 -2.69 4.79 2.49
N GLN A 52 -2.24 5.87 3.12
CA GLN A 52 -2.80 6.37 4.37
C GLN A 52 -4.28 6.76 4.20
N THR A 53 -4.60 7.46 3.12
CA THR A 53 -5.98 7.85 2.81
C THR A 53 -6.89 6.63 2.63
N ILE A 54 -6.41 5.57 1.98
CA ILE A 54 -7.18 4.34 1.79
C ILE A 54 -7.53 3.71 3.14
N VAL A 55 -6.54 3.50 4.01
CA VAL A 55 -6.79 2.83 5.30
C VAL A 55 -7.57 3.71 6.27
N ASP A 56 -7.42 5.03 6.22
CA ASP A 56 -8.18 5.99 7.02
C ASP A 56 -9.67 6.00 6.65
N ASN A 57 -9.99 5.65 5.41
CA ASN A 57 -11.35 5.53 4.92
C ASN A 57 -11.85 4.06 4.89
N HIS A 58 -11.23 3.17 5.66
CA HIS A 58 -11.61 1.76 5.76
C HIS A 58 -11.56 1.00 4.43
N GLY A 59 -10.77 1.49 3.47
CA GLY A 59 -10.53 0.79 2.22
C GLY A 59 -9.48 -0.31 2.38
N THR A 60 -9.51 -1.31 1.50
CA THR A 60 -8.45 -2.31 1.45
C THR A 60 -7.24 -1.76 0.73
N ILE A 61 -6.05 -1.89 1.34
CA ILE A 61 -4.82 -1.29 0.81
C ILE A 61 -4.34 -1.98 -0.47
N SER A 62 -4.65 -3.24 -0.64
CA SER A 62 -4.29 -4.00 -1.82
C SER A 62 -5.40 -4.97 -2.19
N HIS A 63 -6.02 -4.72 -3.34
CA HIS A 63 -6.96 -5.63 -3.99
C HIS A 63 -6.22 -6.35 -5.12
N GLN A 64 -6.23 -7.67 -5.14
CA GLN A 64 -5.68 -8.56 -6.17
C GLN A 64 -4.16 -8.45 -6.50
N HIS A 65 -3.47 -7.41 -6.11
CA HIS A 65 -2.04 -7.23 -6.45
C HIS A 65 -1.09 -7.82 -5.40
N GLY A 66 -1.61 -8.36 -4.31
CA GLY A 66 -0.80 -8.77 -3.16
C GLY A 66 -0.31 -7.58 -2.34
N VAL A 67 0.14 -7.86 -1.14
CA VAL A 67 0.59 -6.82 -0.20
C VAL A 67 2.03 -6.40 -0.51
N GLY A 68 2.91 -7.38 -0.72
CA GLY A 68 4.32 -7.11 -0.96
C GLY A 68 4.98 -6.36 0.19
N LYS A 69 6.02 -5.62 -0.14
CA LYS A 69 6.73 -4.73 0.80
C LYS A 69 6.10 -3.34 0.89
N ASP A 70 5.51 -2.88 -0.20
CA ASP A 70 4.97 -1.52 -0.31
C ASP A 70 3.72 -1.28 0.53
N HIS A 71 2.90 -2.30 0.72
CA HIS A 71 1.65 -2.20 1.46
C HIS A 71 1.75 -2.77 2.89
N ALA A 72 2.75 -3.58 3.19
CA ALA A 72 2.96 -4.19 4.50
C ALA A 72 2.89 -3.17 5.67
N PRO A 73 3.48 -1.95 5.58
CA PRO A 73 3.42 -0.96 6.65
C PRO A 73 2.01 -0.50 7.04
N TYR A 74 1.02 -0.69 6.17
CA TYR A 74 -0.35 -0.23 6.37
C TYR A 74 -1.29 -1.33 6.87
N LEU A 75 -0.86 -2.59 6.86
CA LEU A 75 -1.70 -3.73 7.21
C LEU A 75 -2.19 -3.71 8.66
N LEU A 76 -1.35 -3.32 9.61
CA LEU A 76 -1.75 -3.23 11.01
C LEU A 76 -2.99 -2.34 11.18
N ARG A 77 -3.03 -1.23 10.46
CA ARG A 77 -4.15 -0.28 10.53
C ARG A 77 -5.41 -0.82 9.83
N GLU A 78 -5.25 -1.57 8.74
CA GLU A 78 -6.36 -2.19 8.03
C GLU A 78 -6.92 -3.41 8.75
N LYS A 79 -6.06 -4.29 9.23
CA LYS A 79 -6.43 -5.61 9.74
C LYS A 79 -6.60 -5.65 11.26
N GLY A 80 -5.95 -4.74 11.98
CA GLY A 80 -5.90 -4.74 13.45
C GLY A 80 -4.88 -5.71 14.03
N ALA A 81 -4.58 -5.52 15.32
CA ALA A 81 -3.51 -6.25 16.00
C ALA A 81 -3.74 -7.78 16.00
N LEU A 82 -4.97 -8.22 16.32
CA LEU A 82 -5.28 -9.66 16.40
C LEU A 82 -5.04 -10.39 15.07
N ALA A 83 -5.41 -9.77 13.95
CA ALA A 83 -5.19 -10.37 12.64
C ALA A 83 -3.69 -10.41 12.29
N MET A 84 -2.94 -9.37 12.64
CA MET A 84 -1.49 -9.34 12.42
C MET A 84 -0.78 -10.39 13.28
N ASP A 85 -1.14 -10.54 14.56
CA ASP A 85 -0.59 -11.56 15.45
C ASP A 85 -0.88 -12.98 14.91
N THR A 86 -2.09 -13.18 14.38
CA THR A 86 -2.48 -14.46 13.75
C THR A 86 -1.62 -14.77 12.52
N LEU A 87 -1.42 -13.79 11.65
CA LEU A 87 -0.57 -13.94 10.46
C LEU A 87 0.88 -14.24 10.85
N GLN A 88 1.41 -13.56 11.87
CA GLN A 88 2.75 -13.81 12.39
C GLN A 88 2.89 -15.21 12.99
N ALA A 89 1.90 -15.66 13.75
CA ALA A 89 1.89 -17.00 14.34
C ALA A 89 1.90 -18.09 13.27
N LEU A 90 1.08 -17.94 12.22
CA LEU A 90 1.05 -18.83 11.07
C LEU A 90 2.39 -18.82 10.31
N SER A 91 2.93 -17.64 10.02
CA SER A 91 4.22 -17.51 9.36
C SER A 91 5.32 -18.22 10.14
N LYS A 92 5.40 -17.98 11.45
CA LYS A 92 6.39 -18.59 12.33
C LYS A 92 6.22 -20.12 12.45
N HIS A 93 4.98 -20.60 12.37
CA HIS A 93 4.72 -22.05 12.42
C HIS A 93 5.25 -22.76 11.17
N PHE A 94 5.00 -22.21 9.98
CA PHE A 94 5.42 -22.82 8.72
C PHE A 94 6.84 -22.49 8.30
N ASP A 95 7.37 -21.36 8.75
CA ASP A 95 8.72 -20.89 8.47
C ASP A 95 9.40 -20.35 9.73
N PRO A 96 9.74 -21.22 10.67
CA PRO A 96 10.34 -20.81 11.94
C PRO A 96 11.71 -20.11 11.78
N ALA A 97 12.38 -20.33 10.65
CA ALA A 97 13.67 -19.71 10.35
C ALA A 97 13.57 -18.39 9.56
N GLY A 98 12.35 -17.95 9.17
CA GLY A 98 12.12 -16.70 8.45
C GLY A 98 12.79 -16.62 7.09
N ARG A 99 12.82 -17.73 6.34
CA ARG A 99 13.52 -17.83 5.04
C ARG A 99 12.63 -17.52 3.84
N LEU A 100 11.32 -17.61 4.02
CA LEU A 100 10.35 -17.43 2.95
C LEU A 100 9.98 -15.95 2.82
N ASN A 101 10.47 -15.30 1.78
CA ASN A 101 10.15 -13.90 1.44
C ASN A 101 10.26 -12.93 2.63
N PRO A 102 11.41 -12.79 3.27
CA PRO A 102 11.57 -11.92 4.44
C PRO A 102 11.18 -10.46 4.11
N GLY A 103 10.51 -9.79 5.03
CA GLY A 103 10.02 -8.41 4.87
C GLY A 103 8.90 -8.24 3.84
N THR A 104 8.29 -9.35 3.38
CA THR A 104 7.14 -9.32 2.47
C THR A 104 5.89 -9.74 3.24
N LEU A 105 4.80 -9.02 3.12
CA LEU A 105 3.54 -9.17 3.86
C LEU A 105 3.65 -8.74 5.32
N LEU A 106 4.57 -9.31 6.06
CA LEU A 106 4.80 -8.97 7.47
C LEU A 106 6.06 -8.10 7.56
N PRO A 107 6.00 -6.94 8.21
CA PRO A 107 7.20 -6.16 8.52
C PRO A 107 8.10 -6.94 9.47
N GLU A 108 9.40 -6.78 9.30
CA GLU A 108 10.41 -7.31 10.21
C GLU A 108 10.35 -6.63 11.58
#